data_b723308625c05042e6c4edbfc3afcf58
#
_entry.id   b723308625c05042e6c4edbfc3afcf58
#
_cell.length_a   1.000
_cell.length_b   1.000
_cell.length_c   1.000
_cell.angle_alpha   90.00
_cell.angle_beta   90.00
_cell.angle_gamma   90.00
#
_symmetry.space_group_name_H-M   'P 1'
#
loop_
_entity.id
_entity.type
_entity.pdbx_description
1 polymer ?
#
loop_
_entity_poly.entity_id
_entity_poly.type
_entity_poly.pdbx_seq_one_letter_code
_entity_poly.pdbx_strand_id
1 'polypeptide(L)'
;MATKTVNYLVLDTETATLPFVNAMNLTPDQKKRVAIAKPLVYDIGWAIVNRAHGVIERKNFLVAETFAVPAIFDTAYYHEKRPLYLEMLRRGEIRLLPWNDIIDILIADIERCNYVCAYNAMFDFAKAIPFTELYIRKLYSKDYNSWEAIQQSICQAIANKTAPKKNEREFDKDNFHLRGEIYPMIDIWGLSCMYLLDSNNYRRLALENGYLSNTGTYFTSNAEIAKRYLSERYDFIEDHTALSDALIESEILLHTLKRGKRIVGIVYFPFRILGDVPDFVMKDKKVNKAMARNCLEKMQAYLPEDGNYNNYHKQIARKVLAMVDFITERWGEEEE
;
A
#
# COMPACT_ATOMS: atom_id res chain seq x y z
N MET A 1 -34.83 10.05 -7.31
CA MET A 1 -34.04 8.80 -7.23
C MET A 1 -33.09 8.91 -6.06
N ALA A 2 -33.19 8.03 -5.07
CA ALA A 2 -32.22 8.01 -3.97
C ALA A 2 -30.83 7.66 -4.57
N THR A 3 -29.86 8.52 -4.35
CA THR A 3 -28.46 8.24 -4.76
C THR A 3 -27.98 7.02 -3.98
N LYS A 4 -27.64 5.94 -4.67
CA LYS A 4 -27.12 4.72 -4.04
C LYS A 4 -25.87 5.10 -3.23
N THR A 5 -25.90 4.86 -1.94
CA THR A 5 -24.75 5.13 -1.06
C THR A 5 -23.60 4.19 -1.43
N VAL A 6 -22.41 4.76 -1.66
CA VAL A 6 -21.20 4.00 -1.96
C VAL A 6 -20.45 3.74 -0.68
N ASN A 7 -20.24 2.46 -0.36
CA ASN A 7 -19.45 2.01 0.78
C ASN A 7 -18.05 1.62 0.33
N TYR A 8 -17.08 1.93 1.16
CA TYR A 8 -15.67 1.59 0.99
C TYR A 8 -15.21 0.77 2.18
N LEU A 9 -14.50 -0.32 1.94
CA LEU A 9 -13.79 -1.05 2.99
C LEU A 9 -12.33 -0.61 2.93
N VAL A 10 -11.86 0.05 3.98
CA VAL A 10 -10.46 0.50 4.11
C VAL A 10 -9.75 -0.46 5.05
N LEU A 11 -8.66 -1.06 4.56
CA LEU A 11 -7.93 -2.13 5.25
C LEU A 11 -6.45 -1.78 5.33
N ASP A 12 -5.84 -2.11 6.47
CA ASP A 12 -4.41 -2.11 6.66
C ASP A 12 -3.94 -3.41 7.31
N THR A 13 -2.64 -3.74 7.14
CA THR A 13 -2.00 -4.93 7.70
C THR A 13 -0.66 -4.62 8.33
N GLU A 14 -0.45 -5.12 9.55
CA GLU A 14 0.86 -5.18 10.16
C GLU A 14 1.51 -6.54 9.92
N THR A 15 2.81 -6.54 9.63
CA THR A 15 3.48 -7.73 9.16
C THR A 15 4.75 -8.08 9.91
N ALA A 16 4.96 -9.38 10.01
CA ALA A 16 6.20 -10.03 10.40
C ALA A 16 6.87 -10.68 9.18
N THR A 17 7.98 -11.35 9.38
CA THR A 17 8.68 -12.09 8.34
C THR A 17 8.93 -13.55 8.73
N LEU A 18 9.42 -14.35 7.80
CA LEU A 18 9.85 -15.73 8.10
C LEU A 18 11.23 -15.73 8.76
N PRO A 19 11.39 -16.27 9.97
CA PRO A 19 12.62 -16.14 10.76
C PRO A 19 13.84 -16.90 10.20
N PHE A 20 13.63 -17.93 9.36
CA PHE A 20 14.70 -18.85 8.93
C PHE A 20 15.46 -18.46 7.66
N VAL A 21 15.22 -17.30 7.10
CA VAL A 21 15.89 -16.86 5.87
C VAL A 21 17.40 -16.85 5.97
N ASN A 22 17.91 -16.48 7.14
CA ASN A 22 19.34 -16.40 7.38
C ASN A 22 20.01 -17.79 7.61
N ALA A 23 19.22 -18.79 7.98
CA ALA A 23 19.68 -20.17 8.17
C ALA A 23 19.75 -20.97 6.86
N MET A 24 19.14 -20.47 5.78
CA MET A 24 19.16 -21.15 4.49
C MET A 24 20.44 -20.87 3.72
N ASN A 25 20.98 -21.89 3.07
CA ASN A 25 22.13 -21.73 2.17
C ASN A 25 21.67 -21.10 0.82
N LEU A 26 21.36 -19.81 0.85
CA LEU A 26 20.89 -19.03 -0.28
C LEU A 26 21.97 -18.09 -0.79
N THR A 27 22.05 -17.91 -2.10
CA THR A 27 22.89 -16.86 -2.70
C THR A 27 22.42 -15.45 -2.26
N PRO A 28 23.27 -14.42 -2.33
CA PRO A 28 22.88 -13.05 -1.99
C PRO A 28 21.61 -12.58 -2.73
N ASP A 29 21.49 -12.89 -4.03
CA ASP A 29 20.32 -12.52 -4.83
C ASP A 29 19.06 -13.29 -4.42
N GLN A 30 19.20 -14.57 -4.06
CA GLN A 30 18.10 -15.35 -3.53
C GLN A 30 17.66 -14.81 -2.17
N LYS A 31 18.61 -14.49 -1.27
CA LYS A 31 18.32 -13.86 0.02
C LYS A 31 17.56 -12.54 -0.15
N LYS A 32 17.97 -11.69 -1.09
CA LYS A 32 17.30 -10.45 -1.42
C LYS A 32 15.86 -10.68 -1.90
N ARG A 33 15.64 -11.63 -2.82
CA ARG A 33 14.30 -11.99 -3.32
C ARG A 33 13.40 -12.51 -2.19
N VAL A 34 13.93 -13.37 -1.36
CA VAL A 34 13.21 -13.89 -0.20
C VAL A 34 12.93 -12.76 0.80
N ALA A 35 13.83 -11.82 1.04
CA ALA A 35 13.62 -10.67 1.92
C ALA A 35 12.53 -9.71 1.43
N ILE A 36 12.38 -9.54 0.13
CA ILE A 36 11.37 -8.63 -0.46
C ILE A 36 9.95 -9.25 -0.49
N ALA A 37 9.84 -10.59 -0.49
CA ALA A 37 8.61 -11.31 -0.83
C ALA A 37 7.79 -11.83 0.38
N LYS A 38 8.08 -11.44 1.62
CA LYS A 38 7.71 -12.21 2.81
C LYS A 38 6.88 -11.53 3.89
N PRO A 39 6.08 -10.55 3.65
CA PRO A 39 5.26 -10.05 4.73
C PRO A 39 4.22 -11.10 5.13
N LEU A 40 4.29 -11.58 6.37
CA LEU A 40 3.27 -12.39 7.01
C LEU A 40 2.41 -11.51 7.88
N VAL A 41 1.14 -11.43 7.59
CA VAL A 41 0.18 -10.65 8.37
C VAL A 41 0.08 -11.22 9.79
N TYR A 42 0.27 -10.38 10.81
CA TYR A 42 0.00 -10.75 12.20
C TYR A 42 -1.14 -9.92 12.81
N ASP A 43 -1.37 -8.71 12.31
CA ASP A 43 -2.48 -7.84 12.68
C ASP A 43 -3.15 -7.37 11.38
N ILE A 44 -4.48 -7.44 11.35
CA ILE A 44 -5.30 -6.98 10.22
C ILE A 44 -6.51 -6.24 10.73
N GLY A 45 -6.67 -5.01 10.25
CA GLY A 45 -7.77 -4.14 10.65
C GLY A 45 -8.44 -3.50 9.45
N TRP A 46 -9.74 -3.27 9.57
CA TRP A 46 -10.48 -2.54 8.54
C TRP A 46 -11.65 -1.75 9.09
N ALA A 47 -12.04 -0.75 8.32
CA ALA A 47 -13.23 0.04 8.55
C ALA A 47 -14.12 0.07 7.31
N ILE A 48 -15.42 -0.07 7.48
CA ILE A 48 -16.40 0.23 6.43
C ILE A 48 -16.82 1.69 6.59
N VAL A 49 -16.68 2.45 5.51
CA VAL A 49 -16.93 3.89 5.52
C VAL A 49 -17.77 4.34 4.34
N ASN A 50 -18.47 5.46 4.49
CA ASN A 50 -19.08 6.17 3.38
C ASN A 50 -19.08 7.70 3.60
N ARG A 51 -19.36 8.45 2.52
CA ARG A 51 -19.34 9.92 2.58
C ARG A 51 -20.39 10.55 3.50
N ALA A 52 -21.52 9.87 3.70
CA ALA A 52 -22.64 10.41 4.44
C ALA A 52 -22.47 10.26 5.96
N HIS A 53 -21.92 9.13 6.39
CA HIS A 53 -21.89 8.73 7.81
C HIS A 53 -20.46 8.62 8.37
N GLY A 54 -19.41 8.71 7.54
CA GLY A 54 -18.05 8.44 7.99
C GLY A 54 -17.83 6.95 8.23
N VAL A 55 -17.24 6.60 9.37
CA VAL A 55 -17.03 5.20 9.78
C VAL A 55 -18.36 4.58 10.21
N ILE A 56 -18.74 3.47 9.58
CA ILE A 56 -19.97 2.72 9.86
C ILE A 56 -19.68 1.52 10.77
N GLU A 57 -18.60 0.80 10.47
CA GLU A 57 -18.20 -0.42 11.15
C GLU A 57 -16.68 -0.53 11.15
N ARG A 58 -16.13 -1.18 12.16
CA ARG A 58 -14.69 -1.42 12.28
C ARG A 58 -14.44 -2.79 12.88
N LYS A 59 -13.39 -3.45 12.41
CA LYS A 59 -12.95 -4.77 12.90
C LYS A 59 -11.44 -4.82 12.99
N ASN A 60 -10.94 -5.55 13.98
CA ASN A 60 -9.51 -5.77 14.19
C ASN A 60 -9.25 -7.18 14.70
N PHE A 61 -8.26 -7.85 14.10
CA PHE A 61 -7.91 -9.23 14.40
C PHE A 61 -6.42 -9.46 14.39
N LEU A 62 -5.95 -10.24 15.37
CA LEU A 62 -4.65 -10.88 15.33
C LEU A 62 -4.75 -12.25 14.68
N VAL A 63 -3.81 -12.56 13.81
CA VAL A 63 -3.72 -13.84 13.12
C VAL A 63 -3.05 -14.87 14.03
N ALA A 64 -3.77 -15.91 14.40
CA ALA A 64 -3.29 -16.90 15.37
C ALA A 64 -1.99 -17.58 14.89
N GLU A 65 -1.90 -17.94 13.63
CA GLU A 65 -0.77 -18.69 13.03
C GLU A 65 0.53 -17.87 12.93
N THR A 66 0.45 -16.57 13.11
CA THR A 66 1.62 -15.68 13.03
C THR A 66 1.87 -14.96 14.36
N PHE A 67 0.88 -14.33 14.95
CA PHE A 67 1.02 -13.61 16.22
C PHE A 67 1.33 -14.55 17.41
N ALA A 68 0.66 -15.72 17.48
CA ALA A 68 0.88 -16.67 18.57
C ALA A 68 2.20 -17.45 18.45
N VAL A 69 2.93 -17.33 17.34
CA VAL A 69 4.23 -17.95 17.10
C VAL A 69 5.34 -16.93 17.40
N PRO A 70 6.01 -17.01 18.58
CA PRO A 70 6.98 -15.99 18.98
C PRO A 70 8.08 -15.79 17.94
N ALA A 71 8.61 -16.89 17.39
CA ALA A 71 9.67 -16.82 16.37
C ALA A 71 9.28 -16.04 15.09
N ILE A 72 7.99 -15.98 14.74
CA ILE A 72 7.49 -15.16 13.64
C ILE A 72 7.29 -13.74 14.13
N PHE A 73 6.52 -13.54 15.20
CA PHE A 73 6.18 -12.21 15.69
C PHE A 73 7.43 -11.39 16.07
N ASP A 74 8.47 -12.00 16.64
CA ASP A 74 9.72 -11.33 17.00
C ASP A 74 10.49 -10.78 15.79
N THR A 75 10.10 -11.13 14.56
CA THR A 75 10.63 -10.54 13.33
C THR A 75 9.86 -9.31 12.85
N ALA A 76 8.75 -8.98 13.48
CA ALA A 76 7.96 -7.79 13.14
C ALA A 76 8.75 -6.51 13.44
N TYR A 77 8.56 -5.48 12.61
CA TYR A 77 9.21 -4.18 12.84
C TYR A 77 8.80 -3.58 14.19
N TYR A 78 7.53 -3.77 14.60
CA TYR A 78 6.98 -3.29 15.86
C TYR A 78 6.78 -4.43 16.88
N HIS A 79 7.70 -5.40 16.95
CA HIS A 79 7.62 -6.53 17.88
C HIS A 79 7.58 -6.10 19.37
N GLU A 80 8.14 -4.94 19.71
CA GLU A 80 8.08 -4.34 21.04
C GLU A 80 6.66 -3.99 21.50
N LYS A 81 5.69 -3.89 20.56
CA LYS A 81 4.27 -3.64 20.86
C LYS A 81 3.51 -4.88 21.34
N ARG A 82 4.15 -6.05 21.47
CA ARG A 82 3.49 -7.25 21.96
C ARG A 82 2.71 -7.04 23.26
N PRO A 83 3.23 -6.30 24.28
CA PRO A 83 2.47 -6.01 25.48
C PRO A 83 1.17 -5.23 25.24
N LEU A 84 1.18 -4.27 24.29
CA LEU A 84 -0.01 -3.53 23.89
C LEU A 84 -1.07 -4.47 23.30
N TYR A 85 -0.69 -5.35 22.36
CA TYR A 85 -1.61 -6.32 21.77
C TYR A 85 -2.20 -7.29 22.78
N LEU A 86 -1.40 -7.75 23.74
CA LEU A 86 -1.88 -8.63 24.82
C LEU A 86 -2.88 -7.91 25.73
N GLU A 87 -2.69 -6.63 26.01
CA GLU A 87 -3.65 -5.83 26.76
C GLU A 87 -4.93 -5.59 25.97
N MET A 88 -4.85 -5.29 24.66
CA MET A 88 -6.01 -5.16 23.79
C MET A 88 -6.82 -6.47 23.71
N LEU A 89 -6.16 -7.61 23.64
CA LEU A 89 -6.81 -8.94 23.74
C LEU A 89 -7.54 -9.12 25.08
N ARG A 90 -6.88 -8.79 26.19
CA ARG A 90 -7.46 -8.88 27.52
C ARG A 90 -8.72 -8.00 27.69
N ARG A 91 -8.73 -6.83 27.03
CA ARG A 91 -9.88 -5.90 27.04
C ARG A 91 -10.95 -6.27 26.02
N GLY A 92 -10.71 -7.22 25.14
CA GLY A 92 -11.62 -7.57 24.04
C GLY A 92 -11.68 -6.52 22.92
N GLU A 93 -10.70 -5.64 22.85
CA GLU A 93 -10.57 -4.60 21.81
C GLU A 93 -10.10 -5.18 20.47
N ILE A 94 -9.37 -6.29 20.52
CA ILE A 94 -8.92 -7.10 19.38
C ILE A 94 -9.19 -8.57 19.65
N ARG A 95 -9.39 -9.38 18.62
CA ARG A 95 -9.59 -10.82 18.74
C ARG A 95 -8.47 -11.59 18.06
N LEU A 96 -8.01 -12.67 18.67
CA LEU A 96 -7.09 -13.63 18.06
C LEU A 96 -7.91 -14.72 17.36
N LEU A 97 -7.82 -14.83 16.06
CA LEU A 97 -8.55 -15.81 15.25
C LEU A 97 -7.62 -16.52 14.27
N PRO A 98 -7.99 -17.75 13.83
CA PRO A 98 -7.35 -18.36 12.68
C PRO A 98 -7.53 -17.52 11.41
N TRP A 99 -6.51 -17.53 10.56
CA TRP A 99 -6.52 -16.76 9.31
C TRP A 99 -7.77 -17.01 8.46
N ASN A 100 -8.17 -18.28 8.31
CA ASN A 100 -9.33 -18.62 7.49
C ASN A 100 -10.61 -17.95 8.00
N ASP A 101 -10.83 -17.92 9.31
CA ASP A 101 -12.01 -17.28 9.91
C ASP A 101 -11.98 -15.76 9.68
N ILE A 102 -10.78 -15.14 9.77
CA ILE A 102 -10.60 -13.72 9.49
C ILE A 102 -10.95 -13.40 8.03
N ILE A 103 -10.46 -14.22 7.10
CA ILE A 103 -10.71 -13.99 5.66
C ILE A 103 -12.17 -14.21 5.31
N ASP A 104 -12.86 -15.17 5.92
CA ASP A 104 -14.29 -15.36 5.70
C ASP A 104 -15.11 -14.15 6.19
N ILE A 105 -14.73 -13.55 7.34
CA ILE A 105 -15.32 -12.31 7.83
C ILE A 105 -15.00 -11.15 6.89
N LEU A 106 -13.77 -11.05 6.41
CA LEU A 106 -13.34 -10.00 5.48
C LEU A 106 -14.12 -10.06 4.17
N ILE A 107 -14.26 -11.23 3.58
CA ILE A 107 -15.03 -11.45 2.33
C ILE A 107 -16.47 -10.99 2.53
N ALA A 108 -17.12 -11.42 3.61
CA ALA A 108 -18.50 -11.02 3.91
C ALA A 108 -18.67 -9.49 4.04
N ASP A 109 -17.66 -8.80 4.56
CA ASP A 109 -17.67 -7.33 4.65
C ASP A 109 -17.36 -6.66 3.31
N ILE A 110 -16.45 -7.22 2.51
CA ILE A 110 -16.14 -6.72 1.16
C ILE A 110 -17.38 -6.77 0.26
N GLU A 111 -18.17 -7.84 0.33
CA GLU A 111 -19.39 -8.02 -0.47
C GLU A 111 -20.47 -6.95 -0.19
N ARG A 112 -20.38 -6.28 0.96
CA ARG A 112 -21.25 -5.16 1.35
C ARG A 112 -20.74 -3.81 0.84
N CYS A 113 -19.55 -3.78 0.24
CA CYS A 113 -18.85 -2.58 -0.20
C CYS A 113 -18.77 -2.51 -1.72
N ASN A 114 -18.52 -1.31 -2.23
CA ASN A 114 -18.31 -1.08 -3.66
C ASN A 114 -16.83 -1.13 -4.04
N TYR A 115 -15.96 -0.84 -3.06
CA TYR A 115 -14.51 -0.82 -3.25
C TYR A 115 -13.79 -1.32 -2.01
N VAL A 116 -12.67 -1.99 -2.22
CA VAL A 116 -11.66 -2.28 -1.20
C VAL A 116 -10.54 -1.27 -1.34
N CYS A 117 -10.06 -0.72 -0.25
CA CYS A 117 -9.10 0.36 -0.26
C CYS A 117 -7.97 0.07 0.73
N ALA A 118 -6.74 0.49 0.42
CA ALA A 118 -5.61 0.49 1.33
C ALA A 118 -4.64 1.62 0.97
N TYR A 119 -3.84 2.07 1.92
CA TYR A 119 -2.75 3.00 1.65
C TYR A 119 -1.50 2.23 1.22
N ASN A 120 -1.06 2.40 -0.03
CA ASN A 120 -0.08 1.52 -0.67
C ASN A 120 -0.62 0.10 -0.93
N ALA A 121 -1.82 0.03 -1.51
CA ALA A 121 -2.60 -1.18 -1.76
C ALA A 121 -1.81 -2.35 -2.37
N MET A 122 -0.72 -2.07 -3.11
CA MET A 122 0.17 -3.11 -3.60
C MET A 122 0.82 -3.92 -2.48
N PHE A 123 1.09 -3.30 -1.33
CA PHE A 123 1.69 -4.03 -0.22
C PHE A 123 0.70 -5.02 0.38
N ASP A 124 -0.51 -4.58 0.72
CA ASP A 124 -1.51 -5.41 1.36
C ASP A 124 -2.10 -6.44 0.40
N PHE A 125 -2.56 -6.00 -0.77
CA PHE A 125 -3.35 -6.82 -1.68
C PHE A 125 -2.53 -7.67 -2.65
N ALA A 126 -1.28 -7.31 -2.94
CA ALA A 126 -0.43 -8.11 -3.82
C ALA A 126 0.71 -8.84 -3.11
N LYS A 127 1.00 -8.51 -1.86
CA LYS A 127 2.12 -9.12 -1.11
C LYS A 127 1.65 -9.75 0.20
N ALA A 128 1.21 -8.94 1.18
CA ALA A 128 0.97 -9.38 2.54
C ALA A 128 -0.13 -10.45 2.63
N ILE A 129 -1.33 -10.16 2.15
CA ILE A 129 -2.45 -11.09 2.18
C ILE A 129 -2.17 -12.34 1.32
N PRO A 130 -1.75 -12.22 0.03
CA PRO A 130 -1.49 -13.40 -0.79
C PRO A 130 -0.35 -14.29 -0.27
N PHE A 131 0.67 -13.70 0.35
CA PHE A 131 1.75 -14.48 0.91
C PHE A 131 1.31 -15.20 2.19
N THR A 132 0.52 -14.55 3.04
CA THR A 132 -0.07 -15.17 4.23
C THR A 132 -1.01 -16.31 3.83
N GLU A 133 -1.88 -16.14 2.83
CA GLU A 133 -2.70 -17.22 2.28
C GLU A 133 -1.86 -18.41 1.82
N LEU A 134 -0.75 -18.15 1.12
CA LEU A 134 0.15 -19.23 0.68
C LEU A 134 0.78 -19.95 1.87
N TYR A 135 1.25 -19.21 2.88
CA TYR A 135 1.84 -19.75 4.10
C TYR A 135 0.85 -20.63 4.86
N ILE A 136 -0.35 -20.12 5.13
CA ILE A 136 -1.40 -20.82 5.87
C ILE A 136 -1.86 -22.08 5.13
N ARG A 137 -2.06 -22.00 3.82
CA ARG A 137 -2.39 -23.19 3.01
C ARG A 137 -1.34 -24.27 3.11
N LYS A 138 -0.05 -23.89 3.16
CA LYS A 138 1.05 -24.83 3.35
C LYS A 138 1.06 -25.40 4.78
N LEU A 139 0.81 -24.57 5.78
CA LEU A 139 0.78 -24.97 7.19
C LEU A 139 -0.26 -26.06 7.44
N TYR A 140 -1.42 -25.97 6.82
CA TYR A 140 -2.50 -26.94 6.97
C TYR A 140 -2.45 -28.09 5.94
N SER A 141 -1.47 -28.08 5.03
CA SER A 141 -1.30 -29.21 4.11
C SER A 141 -0.69 -30.41 4.84
N LYS A 142 -1.12 -31.61 4.44
CA LYS A 142 -0.57 -32.87 5.00
C LYS A 142 0.84 -33.22 4.47
N ASP A 143 1.41 -32.36 3.64
CA ASP A 143 2.65 -32.64 2.92
C ASP A 143 3.90 -32.32 3.74
N TYR A 144 3.75 -31.72 4.93
CA TYR A 144 4.86 -31.25 5.75
C TYR A 144 4.74 -31.72 7.21
N ASN A 145 5.86 -32.16 7.75
CA ASN A 145 5.92 -32.74 9.10
C ASN A 145 6.21 -31.69 10.21
N SER A 146 6.61 -30.47 9.83
CA SER A 146 6.88 -29.39 10.75
C SER A 146 6.72 -28.03 10.09
N TRP A 147 6.50 -27.00 10.88
CA TRP A 147 6.38 -25.63 10.38
C TRP A 147 7.70 -25.10 9.78
N GLU A 148 8.87 -25.55 10.28
CA GLU A 148 10.18 -25.23 9.72
C GLU A 148 10.30 -25.76 8.29
N ALA A 149 9.85 -26.98 8.03
CA ALA A 149 9.83 -27.57 6.70
C ALA A 149 8.91 -26.79 5.73
N ILE A 150 7.77 -26.31 6.23
CA ILE A 150 6.85 -25.44 5.47
C ILE A 150 7.55 -24.13 5.10
N GLN A 151 8.14 -23.46 6.05
CA GLN A 151 8.85 -22.20 5.82
C GLN A 151 10.02 -22.36 4.85
N GLN A 152 10.83 -23.39 5.03
CA GLN A 152 11.93 -23.72 4.11
C GLN A 152 11.41 -23.95 2.69
N SER A 153 10.34 -24.73 2.54
CA SER A 153 9.70 -24.98 1.22
C SER A 153 9.23 -23.69 0.55
N ILE A 154 8.57 -22.81 1.31
CA ILE A 154 8.11 -21.50 0.78
C ILE A 154 9.30 -20.63 0.39
N CYS A 155 10.30 -20.50 1.27
CA CYS A 155 11.50 -19.74 1.00
C CYS A 155 12.24 -20.26 -0.23
N GLN A 156 12.37 -21.58 -0.36
CA GLN A 156 13.03 -22.20 -1.51
C GLN A 156 12.25 -21.97 -2.80
N ALA A 157 10.93 -22.06 -2.76
CA ALA A 157 10.07 -21.76 -3.92
C ALA A 157 10.20 -20.31 -4.38
N ILE A 158 10.30 -19.36 -3.43
CA ILE A 158 10.53 -17.94 -3.73
C ILE A 158 11.94 -17.72 -4.29
N ALA A 159 12.95 -18.33 -3.67
CA ALA A 159 14.35 -18.20 -4.08
C ALA A 159 14.62 -18.76 -5.48
N ASN A 160 13.93 -19.85 -5.83
CA ASN A 160 14.06 -20.52 -7.13
C ASN A 160 13.23 -19.86 -8.24
N LYS A 161 12.28 -18.99 -7.91
CA LYS A 161 11.63 -18.21 -8.96
C LYS A 161 12.69 -17.39 -9.66
N THR A 162 12.88 -17.64 -10.93
CA THR A 162 13.57 -16.70 -11.83
C THR A 162 12.92 -15.32 -11.63
N ALA A 163 13.72 -14.26 -11.60
CA ALA A 163 13.16 -12.92 -11.56
C ALA A 163 12.04 -12.86 -12.61
N PRO A 164 10.83 -12.40 -12.26
CA PRO A 164 9.76 -12.32 -13.22
C PRO A 164 10.31 -11.56 -14.42
N LYS A 165 10.21 -12.16 -15.61
CA LYS A 165 10.46 -11.40 -16.84
C LYS A 165 9.60 -10.15 -16.70
N LYS A 166 10.11 -9.01 -17.14
CA LYS A 166 9.51 -7.67 -17.02
C LYS A 166 7.97 -7.64 -17.31
N ASN A 167 7.42 -8.72 -17.85
CA ASN A 167 6.03 -8.93 -18.29
C ASN A 167 5.27 -10.02 -17.49
N GLU A 168 5.85 -10.64 -16.46
CA GLU A 168 5.13 -11.66 -15.71
C GLU A 168 4.37 -11.02 -14.53
N ARG A 169 3.06 -10.94 -14.73
CA ARG A 169 2.01 -10.44 -13.84
C ARG A 169 2.26 -9.01 -13.38
N GLU A 170 1.93 -8.08 -14.24
CA GLU A 170 1.53 -6.77 -13.77
C GLU A 170 0.54 -6.96 -12.61
N PHE A 171 0.82 -6.30 -11.50
CA PHE A 171 -0.13 -6.16 -10.43
C PHE A 171 -1.43 -5.61 -11.02
N ASP A 172 -2.54 -6.32 -10.79
CA ASP A 172 -3.84 -5.82 -11.20
C ASP A 172 -4.15 -4.56 -10.38
N LYS A 173 -3.98 -3.42 -11.02
CA LYS A 173 -4.11 -2.09 -10.38
C LYS A 173 -5.54 -1.77 -10.04
N ASP A 174 -6.43 -2.50 -10.64
CA ASP A 174 -7.85 -2.21 -10.66
C ASP A 174 -8.61 -3.12 -9.71
N ASN A 175 -8.02 -4.25 -9.36
CA ASN A 175 -8.75 -5.22 -8.59
C ASN A 175 -7.88 -5.94 -7.56
N PHE A 176 -8.48 -6.23 -6.42
CA PHE A 176 -7.98 -7.14 -5.42
C PHE A 176 -8.51 -8.55 -5.69
N HIS A 177 -7.59 -9.51 -5.78
CA HIS A 177 -7.91 -10.91 -6.00
C HIS A 177 -7.79 -11.68 -4.68
N LEU A 178 -8.89 -12.25 -4.21
CA LEU A 178 -8.93 -13.03 -2.97
C LEU A 178 -9.76 -14.30 -3.18
N ARG A 179 -9.17 -15.45 -2.96
CA ARG A 179 -9.82 -16.79 -3.05
C ARG A 179 -10.61 -17.04 -4.34
N GLY A 180 -10.16 -16.48 -5.46
CA GLY A 180 -10.77 -16.64 -6.77
C GLY A 180 -11.79 -15.56 -7.14
N GLU A 181 -12.17 -14.73 -6.19
CA GLU A 181 -13.04 -13.57 -6.41
C GLU A 181 -12.23 -12.32 -6.76
N ILE A 182 -12.88 -11.38 -7.43
CA ILE A 182 -12.28 -10.14 -7.92
C ILE A 182 -13.07 -8.95 -7.39
N TYR A 183 -12.41 -8.07 -6.65
CA TYR A 183 -13.03 -6.92 -6.00
C TYR A 183 -12.42 -5.61 -6.51
N PRO A 184 -13.23 -4.61 -6.92
CA PRO A 184 -12.72 -3.30 -7.32
C PRO A 184 -11.91 -2.65 -6.19
N MET A 185 -10.73 -2.11 -6.53
CA MET A 185 -9.77 -1.61 -5.55
C MET A 185 -9.45 -0.13 -5.74
N ILE A 186 -9.11 0.56 -4.66
CA ILE A 186 -8.58 1.93 -4.67
C ILE A 186 -7.30 1.98 -3.85
N ASP A 187 -6.24 2.50 -4.43
CA ASP A 187 -5.02 2.86 -3.71
C ASP A 187 -5.17 4.28 -3.14
N ILE A 188 -5.36 4.37 -1.81
CA ILE A 188 -5.52 5.65 -1.11
C ILE A 188 -4.25 6.50 -1.22
N TRP A 189 -3.08 5.89 -1.24
CA TRP A 189 -1.83 6.62 -1.45
C TRP A 189 -1.80 7.32 -2.81
N GLY A 190 -2.12 6.61 -3.89
CA GLY A 190 -2.24 7.22 -5.21
C GLY A 190 -3.24 8.37 -5.24
N LEU A 191 -4.39 8.18 -4.59
CA LEU A 191 -5.42 9.22 -4.45
C LEU A 191 -4.93 10.42 -3.65
N SER A 192 -4.19 10.19 -2.56
CA SER A 192 -3.57 11.24 -1.73
C SER A 192 -2.56 12.05 -2.53
N CYS A 193 -1.68 11.39 -3.27
CA CYS A 193 -0.72 12.05 -4.15
C CYS A 193 -1.42 12.94 -5.17
N MET A 194 -2.47 12.46 -5.81
CA MET A 194 -3.25 13.25 -6.77
C MET A 194 -3.83 14.52 -6.14
N TYR A 195 -4.26 14.44 -4.89
CA TYR A 195 -4.86 15.56 -4.17
C TYR A 195 -3.81 16.50 -3.58
N LEU A 196 -2.83 15.97 -2.84
CA LEU A 196 -1.86 16.78 -2.09
C LEU A 196 -0.88 17.49 -3.02
N LEU A 197 -0.44 16.84 -4.10
CA LEU A 197 0.52 17.41 -5.02
C LEU A 197 -0.04 18.54 -5.88
N ASP A 198 -1.35 18.61 -6.07
CA ASP A 198 -2.00 19.75 -6.69
C ASP A 198 -2.22 20.93 -5.69
N SER A 199 -1.91 20.72 -4.40
CA SER A 199 -2.10 21.73 -3.37
C SER A 199 -0.80 22.55 -3.12
N ASN A 200 -0.78 23.80 -3.57
CA ASN A 200 0.33 24.72 -3.26
C ASN A 200 0.53 24.91 -1.75
N ASN A 201 -0.54 24.85 -0.97
CA ASN A 201 -0.46 24.94 0.48
C ASN A 201 0.26 23.74 1.08
N TYR A 202 -0.04 22.53 0.62
CA TYR A 202 0.67 21.34 1.08
C TYR A 202 2.16 21.39 0.71
N ARG A 203 2.48 21.78 -0.54
CA ARG A 203 3.86 21.94 -0.99
C ARG A 203 4.65 22.90 -0.11
N ARG A 204 4.06 24.08 0.18
CA ARG A 204 4.67 25.05 1.07
C ARG A 204 4.89 24.47 2.46
N LEU A 205 3.87 23.87 3.07
CA LEU A 205 3.95 23.22 4.37
C LEU A 205 5.03 22.14 4.41
N ALA A 206 5.10 21.30 3.39
CA ALA A 206 6.09 20.24 3.30
C ALA A 206 7.52 20.77 3.23
N LEU A 207 7.73 21.88 2.50
CA LEU A 207 9.02 22.56 2.45
C LEU A 207 9.39 23.18 3.80
N GLU A 208 8.47 23.90 4.43
CA GLU A 208 8.67 24.58 5.73
C GLU A 208 9.01 23.59 6.85
N ASN A 209 8.36 22.42 6.85
CA ASN A 209 8.52 21.38 7.88
C ASN A 209 9.51 20.27 7.50
N GLY A 210 10.13 20.35 6.34
CA GLY A 210 11.08 19.34 5.91
C GLY A 210 10.44 17.98 5.57
N TYR A 211 9.15 17.94 5.24
CA TYR A 211 8.42 16.73 4.84
C TYR A 211 8.84 16.28 3.44
N LEU A 212 10.13 15.98 3.29
CA LEU A 212 10.74 15.57 2.05
C LEU A 212 11.40 14.21 2.23
N SER A 213 11.24 13.35 1.23
CA SER A 213 11.96 12.08 1.18
C SER A 213 13.47 12.30 1.06
N ASN A 214 14.25 11.24 1.26
CA ASN A 214 15.71 11.28 1.05
C ASN A 214 16.11 11.70 -0.37
N THR A 215 15.22 11.51 -1.34
CA THR A 215 15.40 11.96 -2.72
C THR A 215 14.97 13.40 -2.95
N GLY A 216 14.40 14.06 -1.93
CA GLY A 216 13.94 15.45 -1.98
C GLY A 216 12.54 15.63 -2.52
N THR A 217 11.76 14.56 -2.63
CA THR A 217 10.37 14.58 -3.04
C THR A 217 9.44 14.86 -1.87
N TYR A 218 8.23 15.39 -2.13
CA TYR A 218 7.27 15.62 -1.06
C TYR A 218 6.81 14.31 -0.43
N PHE A 219 6.70 14.31 0.89
CA PHE A 219 6.39 13.12 1.66
C PHE A 219 4.88 12.83 1.58
N THR A 220 4.45 12.32 0.44
CA THR A 220 3.07 11.83 0.24
C THR A 220 2.92 10.34 0.56
N SER A 221 4.05 9.66 0.83
CA SER A 221 4.07 8.24 1.19
C SER A 221 3.78 7.97 2.67
N ASN A 222 3.74 9.01 3.50
CA ASN A 222 3.47 8.86 4.92
C ASN A 222 2.03 9.28 5.21
N ALA A 223 1.20 8.31 5.61
CA ALA A 223 -0.21 8.53 5.91
C ALA A 223 -0.40 9.51 7.07
N GLU A 224 0.46 9.45 8.08
CA GLU A 224 0.44 10.37 9.23
C GLU A 224 0.63 11.83 8.80
N ILE A 225 1.58 12.11 7.90
CA ILE A 225 1.80 13.47 7.39
C ILE A 225 0.60 13.94 6.57
N ALA A 226 0.06 13.07 5.70
CA ALA A 226 -1.13 13.37 4.94
C ALA A 226 -2.33 13.66 5.86
N LYS A 227 -2.50 12.86 6.90
CA LYS A 227 -3.56 13.05 7.90
C LYS A 227 -3.37 14.35 8.70
N ARG A 228 -2.18 14.65 9.17
CA ARG A 228 -1.87 15.92 9.86
C ARG A 228 -2.29 17.11 9.01
N TYR A 229 -1.93 17.11 7.74
CA TYR A 229 -2.31 18.18 6.82
C TYR A 229 -3.82 18.27 6.61
N LEU A 230 -4.47 17.14 6.34
CA LEU A 230 -5.90 17.11 6.00
C LEU A 230 -6.80 17.43 7.18
N SER A 231 -6.40 17.09 8.40
CA SER A 231 -7.15 17.34 9.64
C SER A 231 -6.75 18.63 10.36
N GLU A 232 -5.71 19.34 9.87
CA GLU A 232 -5.08 20.47 10.57
C GLU A 232 -4.59 20.11 11.98
N ARG A 233 -4.35 18.82 12.23
CA ARG A 233 -3.87 18.29 13.52
C ARG A 233 -2.41 17.91 13.42
N TYR A 234 -1.53 18.87 13.59
CA TYR A 234 -0.09 18.71 13.42
C TYR A 234 0.61 17.91 14.53
N ASP A 235 -0.07 17.69 15.65
CA ASP A 235 0.38 16.87 16.79
C ASP A 235 -0.02 15.39 16.70
N PHE A 236 -0.67 14.99 15.61
CA PHE A 236 -1.10 13.62 15.41
C PHE A 236 0.10 12.66 15.35
N ILE A 237 0.03 11.57 16.10
CA ILE A 237 1.02 10.47 16.09
C ILE A 237 0.28 9.17 15.74
N GLU A 238 0.83 8.44 14.80
CA GLU A 238 0.36 7.14 14.35
C GLU A 238 0.76 6.06 15.38
N ASP A 239 -0.17 5.22 15.80
CA ASP A 239 0.13 4.18 16.78
C ASP A 239 0.56 2.85 16.12
N HIS A 240 0.50 2.78 14.78
CA HIS A 240 0.92 1.64 13.98
C HIS A 240 0.29 0.32 14.46
N THR A 241 -1.02 0.30 14.57
CA THR A 241 -1.83 -0.90 14.64
C THR A 241 -2.74 -0.92 13.42
N ALA A 242 -3.02 -2.08 12.84
CA ALA A 242 -3.71 -2.17 11.56
C ALA A 242 -5.06 -1.43 11.55
N LEU A 243 -5.85 -1.52 12.62
CA LEU A 243 -7.11 -0.77 12.70
C LEU A 243 -6.90 0.74 12.83
N SER A 244 -5.93 1.19 13.62
CA SER A 244 -5.65 2.62 13.75
C SER A 244 -5.24 3.22 12.42
N ASP A 245 -4.37 2.54 11.70
CA ASP A 245 -3.88 2.99 10.41
C ASP A 245 -5.00 2.97 9.36
N ALA A 246 -5.83 1.92 9.32
CA ALA A 246 -7.04 1.89 8.47
C ALA A 246 -8.02 3.04 8.77
N LEU A 247 -8.13 3.48 10.03
CA LEU A 247 -8.98 4.62 10.40
C LEU A 247 -8.39 5.95 9.90
N ILE A 248 -7.06 6.14 10.00
CA ILE A 248 -6.34 7.29 9.44
C ILE A 248 -6.56 7.36 7.93
N GLU A 249 -6.34 6.25 7.26
CA GLU A 249 -6.52 6.11 5.81
C GLU A 249 -7.96 6.35 5.38
N SER A 250 -8.93 5.92 6.18
CA SER A 250 -10.35 6.20 5.98
C SER A 250 -10.64 7.70 6.00
N GLU A 251 -10.04 8.45 6.92
CA GLU A 251 -10.21 9.90 6.96
C GLU A 251 -9.57 10.57 5.74
N ILE A 252 -8.38 10.12 5.31
CA ILE A 252 -7.72 10.60 4.08
C ILE A 252 -8.62 10.34 2.87
N LEU A 253 -9.16 9.13 2.73
CA LEU A 253 -10.09 8.78 1.65
C LEU A 253 -11.31 9.67 1.65
N LEU A 254 -12.01 9.77 2.78
CA LEU A 254 -13.25 10.54 2.90
C LEU A 254 -13.03 12.03 2.65
N HIS A 255 -11.91 12.58 3.13
CA HIS A 255 -11.55 13.98 2.89
C HIS A 255 -11.34 14.25 1.39
N THR A 256 -10.62 13.37 0.70
CA THR A 256 -10.35 13.47 -0.74
C THR A 256 -11.64 13.39 -1.55
N LEU A 257 -12.55 12.50 -1.15
CA LEU A 257 -13.86 12.34 -1.79
C LEU A 257 -14.78 13.54 -1.58
N LYS A 258 -14.77 14.16 -0.39
CA LYS A 258 -15.59 15.35 -0.08
C LYS A 258 -15.24 16.54 -0.94
N ARG A 259 -14.00 16.68 -1.36
CA ARG A 259 -13.54 17.79 -2.22
C ARG A 259 -13.84 17.59 -3.71
N GLY A 260 -14.75 16.69 -4.05
CA GLY A 260 -15.26 16.53 -5.40
C GLY A 260 -14.30 15.84 -6.37
N LYS A 261 -13.20 15.29 -5.87
CA LYS A 261 -12.36 14.40 -6.66
C LYS A 261 -13.17 13.13 -6.93
N ARG A 262 -13.67 12.99 -8.16
CA ARG A 262 -14.33 11.75 -8.57
C ARG A 262 -13.26 10.69 -8.74
N ILE A 263 -13.46 9.54 -8.09
CA ILE A 263 -12.73 8.33 -8.44
C ILE A 263 -13.23 7.93 -9.82
N VAL A 264 -12.47 8.28 -10.85
CA VAL A 264 -12.73 7.90 -12.22
C VAL A 264 -11.62 6.96 -12.62
N GLY A 265 -11.88 5.69 -12.49
CA GLY A 265 -10.84 4.68 -12.62
C GLY A 265 -9.99 4.57 -11.35
N ILE A 266 -9.25 3.52 -11.27
CA ILE A 266 -8.44 3.20 -10.11
C ILE A 266 -7.18 4.02 -10.15
N VAL A 267 -6.94 4.67 -9.04
CA VAL A 267 -5.81 5.54 -8.88
C VAL A 267 -4.71 4.72 -8.24
N TYR A 268 -3.87 4.13 -9.05
CA TYR A 268 -2.68 3.46 -8.58
C TYR A 268 -1.43 4.12 -9.16
N PHE A 269 -0.40 4.21 -8.36
CA PHE A 269 1.00 4.44 -8.68
C PHE A 269 1.42 5.67 -9.55
N PRO A 270 0.78 6.10 -10.66
CA PRO A 270 1.33 7.23 -11.42
C PRO A 270 1.40 8.51 -10.61
N PHE A 271 0.47 8.73 -9.70
CA PHE A 271 0.47 9.93 -8.86
C PHE A 271 1.56 9.93 -7.80
N ARG A 272 2.01 8.76 -7.38
CA ARG A 272 3.15 8.57 -6.51
C ARG A 272 4.46 9.05 -7.15
N ILE A 273 4.57 8.86 -8.47
CA ILE A 273 5.71 9.30 -9.27
C ILE A 273 5.59 10.78 -9.62
N LEU A 274 4.38 11.28 -9.83
CA LEU A 274 4.09 12.66 -10.18
C LEU A 274 4.54 13.66 -9.12
N GLY A 275 4.59 13.24 -7.85
CA GLY A 275 5.13 14.04 -6.78
C GLY A 275 6.61 14.32 -6.89
N ASP A 276 7.30 13.47 -7.62
CA ASP A 276 8.75 13.51 -7.66
C ASP A 276 9.30 14.58 -8.60
N VAL A 277 8.50 15.05 -9.58
CA VAL A 277 9.00 15.84 -10.69
C VAL A 277 9.10 17.34 -10.43
N PRO A 278 8.07 18.02 -9.92
CA PRO A 278 8.16 19.46 -9.72
C PRO A 278 9.15 19.86 -8.63
N ASP A 279 9.51 18.95 -7.74
CA ASP A 279 10.23 19.25 -6.51
C ASP A 279 11.73 19.13 -6.62
N PHE A 280 12.18 18.40 -7.60
CA PHE A 280 13.57 18.40 -8.02
C PHE A 280 14.06 19.80 -8.43
N VAL A 281 13.14 20.65 -8.85
CA VAL A 281 13.44 22.02 -9.31
C VAL A 281 13.76 22.95 -8.16
N MET A 282 13.19 22.72 -6.99
CA MET A 282 13.10 23.75 -5.95
C MET A 282 14.27 23.76 -4.95
N LYS A 283 15.21 22.80 -4.99
CA LYS A 283 16.24 22.68 -3.95
C LYS A 283 17.67 22.40 -4.41
N ASP A 284 18.15 22.89 -5.55
CA ASP A 284 19.53 22.68 -6.02
C ASP A 284 20.03 21.22 -5.97
N LYS A 285 19.15 20.26 -5.76
CA LYS A 285 19.52 18.84 -5.82
C LYS A 285 19.69 18.45 -7.28
N LYS A 286 20.85 17.93 -7.59
CA LYS A 286 21.12 17.36 -8.91
C LYS A 286 20.15 16.22 -9.17
N VAL A 287 19.19 16.45 -10.06
CA VAL A 287 18.28 15.41 -10.50
C VAL A 287 19.03 14.42 -11.36
N ASN A 288 18.85 13.16 -11.05
CA ASN A 288 19.34 12.10 -11.92
C ASN A 288 18.44 12.03 -13.17
N LYS A 289 18.96 12.42 -14.34
CA LYS A 289 18.24 12.37 -15.63
C LYS A 289 17.66 10.98 -15.91
N ALA A 290 18.38 9.91 -15.57
CA ALA A 290 17.91 8.54 -15.74
C ALA A 290 16.68 8.25 -14.87
N MET A 291 16.61 8.79 -13.66
CA MET A 291 15.46 8.66 -12.78
C MET A 291 14.25 9.41 -13.33
N ALA A 292 14.44 10.63 -13.82
CA ALA A 292 13.37 11.43 -14.43
C ALA A 292 12.81 10.75 -15.69
N ARG A 293 13.67 10.24 -16.58
CA ARG A 293 13.27 9.48 -17.78
C ARG A 293 12.51 8.20 -17.40
N ASN A 294 12.97 7.45 -16.42
CA ASN A 294 12.27 6.26 -15.93
C ASN A 294 10.89 6.57 -15.36
N CYS A 295 10.75 7.69 -14.63
CA CYS A 295 9.45 8.18 -14.15
C CYS A 295 8.52 8.53 -15.31
N LEU A 296 9.04 9.24 -16.32
CA LEU A 296 8.29 9.61 -17.53
C LEU A 296 7.78 8.37 -18.29
N GLU A 297 8.65 7.40 -18.54
CA GLU A 297 8.30 6.14 -19.21
C GLU A 297 7.18 5.39 -18.45
N LYS A 298 7.32 5.30 -17.12
CA LYS A 298 6.31 4.67 -16.28
C LYS A 298 4.96 5.38 -16.33
N MET A 299 4.96 6.71 -16.38
CA MET A 299 3.74 7.50 -16.49
C MET A 299 3.07 7.36 -17.84
N GLN A 300 3.86 7.39 -18.92
CA GLN A 300 3.38 7.19 -20.28
C GLN A 300 2.71 5.82 -20.45
N ALA A 301 3.24 4.77 -19.80
CA ALA A 301 2.65 3.43 -19.82
C ALA A 301 1.23 3.34 -19.22
N TYR A 302 0.79 4.37 -18.50
CA TYR A 302 -0.60 4.46 -17.99
C TYR A 302 -1.56 5.19 -18.94
N LEU A 303 -1.06 5.74 -20.03
CA LEU A 303 -1.90 6.38 -21.03
C LEU A 303 -2.35 5.34 -22.06
N PRO A 304 -3.64 5.27 -22.39
CA PRO A 304 -4.12 4.40 -23.46
C PRO A 304 -3.45 4.75 -24.79
N GLU A 305 -3.00 3.73 -25.53
CA GLU A 305 -2.36 3.89 -26.84
C GLU A 305 -3.31 4.48 -27.88
N ASP A 306 -4.61 4.22 -27.77
CA ASP A 306 -5.66 4.73 -28.66
C ASP A 306 -6.02 6.21 -28.42
N GLY A 307 -5.40 6.86 -27.44
CA GLY A 307 -5.64 8.26 -27.09
C GLY A 307 -7.02 8.54 -26.48
N ASN A 308 -7.78 7.50 -26.13
CA ASN A 308 -9.12 7.66 -25.53
C ASN A 308 -9.01 7.99 -24.03
N TYR A 309 -8.73 9.26 -23.73
CA TYR A 309 -8.41 9.75 -22.40
C TYR A 309 -9.66 10.16 -21.62
N ASN A 310 -9.95 9.44 -20.55
CA ASN A 310 -10.85 9.91 -19.50
C ASN A 310 -10.21 11.04 -18.65
N ASN A 311 -10.93 11.57 -17.68
CA ASN A 311 -10.41 12.67 -16.85
C ASN A 311 -9.12 12.32 -16.07
N TYR A 312 -8.95 11.07 -15.69
CA TYR A 312 -7.74 10.56 -15.07
C TYR A 312 -6.56 10.55 -16.04
N HIS A 313 -6.75 9.98 -17.24
CA HIS A 313 -5.73 9.98 -18.29
C HIS A 313 -5.33 11.41 -18.71
N LYS A 314 -6.28 12.34 -18.76
CA LYS A 314 -5.98 13.76 -19.04
C LYS A 314 -5.11 14.42 -17.98
N GLN A 315 -5.29 14.05 -16.71
CA GLN A 315 -4.41 14.54 -15.63
C GLN A 315 -3.00 13.96 -15.76
N ILE A 316 -2.87 12.65 -16.01
CA ILE A 316 -1.58 12.03 -16.28
C ILE A 316 -0.91 12.69 -17.49
N ALA A 317 -1.61 12.83 -18.59
CA ALA A 317 -1.07 13.44 -19.80
C ALA A 317 -0.55 14.88 -19.57
N ARG A 318 -1.28 15.70 -18.82
CA ARG A 318 -0.81 17.05 -18.44
C ARG A 318 0.49 17.02 -17.64
N LYS A 319 0.62 16.07 -16.70
CA LYS A 319 1.82 15.94 -15.91
C LYS A 319 2.99 15.36 -16.71
N VAL A 320 2.71 14.42 -17.61
CA VAL A 320 3.70 13.93 -18.58
C VAL A 320 4.24 15.07 -19.43
N LEU A 321 3.38 15.93 -19.98
CA LEU A 321 3.79 17.10 -20.75
C LEU A 321 4.64 18.06 -19.89
N ALA A 322 4.18 18.41 -18.69
CA ALA A 322 4.96 19.27 -17.79
C ALA A 322 6.34 18.68 -17.43
N MET A 323 6.44 17.34 -17.35
CA MET A 323 7.70 16.66 -17.13
C MET A 323 8.61 16.68 -18.36
N VAL A 324 8.04 16.51 -19.55
CA VAL A 324 8.77 16.62 -20.81
C VAL A 324 9.33 18.02 -20.96
N ASP A 325 8.48 19.05 -20.77
CA ASP A 325 8.88 20.47 -20.84
C ASP A 325 10.03 20.73 -19.85
N PHE A 326 9.87 20.28 -18.60
CA PHE A 326 10.89 20.43 -17.57
C PHE A 326 12.24 19.76 -17.95
N ILE A 327 12.20 18.52 -18.46
CA ILE A 327 13.42 17.81 -18.88
C ILE A 327 14.07 18.55 -20.04
N THR A 328 13.30 19.02 -21.02
CA THR A 328 13.77 19.74 -22.18
C THR A 328 14.39 21.09 -21.81
N GLU A 329 13.70 21.89 -20.98
CA GLU A 329 14.17 23.23 -20.56
C GLU A 329 15.43 23.16 -19.70
N ARG A 330 15.53 22.16 -18.82
CA ARG A 330 16.62 22.08 -17.84
C ARG A 330 17.86 21.36 -18.32
N TRP A 331 17.71 20.39 -19.19
CA TRP A 331 18.84 19.55 -19.59
C TRP A 331 19.17 19.64 -21.07
N GLY A 332 18.35 20.35 -21.86
CA GLY A 332 18.57 20.48 -23.28
C GLY A 332 18.69 19.14 -24.01
N GLU A 333 18.78 19.16 -25.28
CA GLU A 333 19.34 18.08 -26.08
C GLU A 333 20.86 18.11 -25.86
N GLU A 334 21.40 17.46 -24.83
CA GLU A 334 22.80 17.07 -24.88
C GLU A 334 22.86 15.99 -25.98
N GLU A 335 23.34 16.39 -27.11
CA GLU A 335 23.82 15.52 -28.17
C GLU A 335 24.66 14.41 -27.54
N GLU A 336 24.39 13.19 -27.96
CA GLU A 336 25.07 11.96 -27.60
C GLU A 336 26.58 12.03 -27.75
#